data_dbc0e53a6cb4cbd8d3c157786b509f0b
#
_entry.id   dbc0e53a6cb4cbd8d3c157786b509f0b
#
_cell.length_a   1.000
_cell.length_b   1.000
_cell.length_c   1.000
_cell.angle_alpha   90.00
_cell.angle_beta   90.00
_cell.angle_gamma   90.00
#
_symmetry.space_group_name_H-M   'P 1'
#
loop_
_entity.id
_entity.type
_entity.pdbx_description
1 polymer ?
#
loop_
_entity_poly.entity_id
_entity_poly.type
_entity_poly.pdbx_seq_one_letter_code
_entity_poly.pdbx_strand_id
1 'polypeptide(L)'
;MSENTALSPEKDTILIADDSELNREMLVGILGDNYNYILVEDGVQAIEKLSLGMDVSIVLLDVNMPNMDGFGVLKVMNNRHWLDEIPVIIISADNDADCIRTAYELGASDYIARPFKAIAVNHRVQNMLELYSRQKQLVRMIEEQVFEREKTNNLMINIFSHAIESRNQESGSHTIHVQMITKLLLNKLVMKTGKYNLTKSDIALISSLSALHDLGKIDISETVLNKPDKLSPEEWEIMKSHTITGDRILDSVSPMKDSEKLMRVAHEIVRSHHERWDGSGYPDGLAGDEIPISAQVVALADVYDALTSERCYKKAVPHKTAIRMIADGKCGAFNPILIECLRDADDELCSDPEKRISDSERRNDAIMMTNEVLAGKSLVIDGLSQRLAEAERIKKKFFAVE
;
A
#
# COMPACT_ATOMS: atom_id res chain seq x y z
N MET A 1 -24.07 13.01 30.09
CA MET A 1 -24.33 11.60 30.29
C MET A 1 -24.56 11.02 28.89
N SER A 2 -23.53 10.58 28.23
CA SER A 2 -23.59 9.91 26.94
C SER A 2 -23.50 8.41 27.22
N GLU A 3 -24.59 7.72 26.95
CA GLU A 3 -24.69 6.27 27.04
C GLU A 3 -23.71 5.64 26.06
N ASN A 4 -22.72 4.99 26.63
CA ASN A 4 -21.78 4.13 25.94
C ASN A 4 -22.57 2.82 25.64
N THR A 5 -23.23 2.77 24.50
CA THR A 5 -23.81 1.50 23.97
C THR A 5 -22.64 0.60 23.60
N ALA A 6 -22.19 -0.20 24.57
CA ALA A 6 -21.32 -1.33 24.32
C ALA A 6 -22.08 -2.26 23.34
N LEU A 7 -21.63 -2.30 22.07
CA LEU A 7 -22.03 -3.32 21.12
C LEU A 7 -21.72 -4.67 21.77
N SER A 8 -22.74 -5.53 21.94
CA SER A 8 -22.52 -6.92 22.35
C SER A 8 -21.53 -7.54 21.35
N PRO A 9 -20.49 -8.26 21.80
CA PRO A 9 -19.56 -8.90 20.88
C PRO A 9 -20.36 -9.76 19.90
N GLU A 10 -20.16 -9.54 18.61
CA GLU A 10 -20.74 -10.34 17.55
C GLU A 10 -20.31 -11.79 17.77
N LYS A 11 -21.28 -12.73 17.81
CA LYS A 11 -20.99 -14.15 18.03
C LYS A 11 -20.25 -14.70 16.81
N ASP A 12 -19.19 -15.47 17.04
CA ASP A 12 -18.54 -16.23 15.98
C ASP A 12 -19.52 -17.15 15.26
N THR A 13 -19.37 -17.27 13.95
CA THR A 13 -20.21 -18.12 13.10
C THR A 13 -19.46 -19.39 12.72
N ILE A 14 -20.02 -20.54 13.07
CA ILE A 14 -19.49 -21.87 12.76
C ILE A 14 -20.26 -22.47 11.61
N LEU A 15 -19.59 -22.75 10.48
CA LEU A 15 -20.17 -23.54 9.40
C LEU A 15 -19.92 -25.02 9.69
N ILE A 16 -20.97 -25.83 9.74
CA ILE A 16 -20.93 -27.29 9.95
C ILE A 16 -21.42 -27.97 8.67
N ALA A 17 -20.52 -28.66 7.99
CA ALA A 17 -20.83 -29.46 6.79
C ALA A 17 -20.68 -30.94 7.13
N ASP A 18 -21.79 -31.66 7.14
CA ASP A 18 -21.87 -33.09 7.44
C ASP A 18 -23.21 -33.62 6.85
N ASP A 19 -23.24 -34.76 6.19
CA ASP A 19 -24.42 -35.31 5.54
C ASP A 19 -25.44 -35.82 6.55
N SER A 20 -25.03 -36.18 7.76
CA SER A 20 -25.88 -36.66 8.84
C SER A 20 -26.44 -35.50 9.67
N GLU A 21 -27.76 -35.33 9.66
CA GLU A 21 -28.47 -34.36 10.51
C GLU A 21 -28.15 -34.57 11.99
N LEU A 22 -28.11 -35.85 12.43
CA LEU A 22 -27.77 -36.19 13.82
C LEU A 22 -26.41 -35.69 14.24
N ASN A 23 -25.42 -35.76 13.34
CA ASN A 23 -24.06 -35.27 13.62
C ASN A 23 -24.04 -33.74 13.73
N ARG A 24 -24.75 -33.05 12.84
CA ARG A 24 -24.88 -31.58 12.88
C ARG A 24 -25.53 -31.12 14.19
N GLU A 25 -26.64 -31.75 14.59
CA GLU A 25 -27.32 -31.46 15.86
C GLU A 25 -26.43 -31.76 17.08
N MET A 26 -25.73 -32.89 17.05
CA MET A 26 -24.82 -33.28 18.11
C MET A 26 -23.68 -32.26 18.29
N LEU A 27 -23.08 -31.77 17.20
CA LEU A 27 -22.04 -30.73 17.24
C LEU A 27 -22.58 -29.42 17.78
N VAL A 28 -23.76 -28.98 17.34
CA VAL A 28 -24.45 -27.80 17.90
C VAL A 28 -24.71 -27.98 19.40
N GLY A 29 -25.21 -29.16 19.82
CA GLY A 29 -25.43 -29.45 21.23
C GLY A 29 -24.15 -29.46 22.08
N ILE A 30 -23.02 -29.92 21.53
CA ILE A 30 -21.72 -29.89 22.18
C ILE A 30 -21.18 -28.46 22.34
N LEU A 31 -21.30 -27.65 21.28
CA LEU A 31 -20.73 -26.29 21.22
C LEU A 31 -21.63 -25.26 21.94
N GLY A 32 -22.94 -25.51 22.04
CA GLY A 32 -23.90 -24.69 22.79
C GLY A 32 -24.29 -23.39 22.09
N ASP A 33 -24.92 -22.47 22.82
CA ASP A 33 -25.56 -21.26 22.28
C ASP A 33 -24.67 -20.05 22.12
N ASN A 34 -23.35 -20.21 22.30
CA ASN A 34 -22.40 -19.09 22.25
C ASN A 34 -22.02 -18.68 20.81
N TYR A 35 -22.40 -19.44 19.82
CA TYR A 35 -22.05 -19.28 18.42
C TYR A 35 -23.30 -19.14 17.54
N ASN A 36 -23.11 -18.58 16.35
CA ASN A 36 -24.06 -18.69 15.25
C ASN A 36 -23.69 -19.92 14.41
N TYR A 37 -24.69 -20.59 13.83
CA TYR A 37 -24.48 -21.82 13.08
C TYR A 37 -25.02 -21.72 11.66
N ILE A 38 -24.20 -22.18 10.70
CA ILE A 38 -24.61 -22.45 9.32
C ILE A 38 -24.46 -23.94 9.13
N LEU A 39 -25.61 -24.65 8.94
CA LEU A 39 -25.65 -26.10 8.78
C LEU A 39 -25.87 -26.42 7.30
N VAL A 40 -25.00 -27.27 6.74
CA VAL A 40 -25.12 -27.72 5.35
C VAL A 40 -24.86 -29.22 5.24
N GLU A 41 -25.42 -29.86 4.20
CA GLU A 41 -25.45 -31.30 4.06
C GLU A 41 -24.34 -31.85 3.15
N ASP A 42 -23.70 -30.98 2.37
CA ASP A 42 -22.63 -31.37 1.46
C ASP A 42 -21.61 -30.24 1.20
N GLY A 43 -20.52 -30.60 0.53
CA GLY A 43 -19.46 -29.64 0.22
C GLY A 43 -19.87 -28.58 -0.81
N VAL A 44 -20.84 -28.83 -1.68
CA VAL A 44 -21.32 -27.83 -2.67
C VAL A 44 -22.02 -26.70 -1.94
N GLN A 45 -22.93 -27.04 -1.02
CA GLN A 45 -23.61 -26.05 -0.18
C GLN A 45 -22.63 -25.28 0.70
N ALA A 46 -21.59 -25.95 1.24
CA ALA A 46 -20.53 -25.27 2.00
C ALA A 46 -19.84 -24.18 1.16
N ILE A 47 -19.43 -24.52 -0.06
CA ILE A 47 -18.79 -23.56 -0.97
C ILE A 47 -19.75 -22.45 -1.39
N GLU A 48 -21.02 -22.72 -1.60
CA GLU A 48 -22.04 -21.69 -1.89
C GLU A 48 -22.13 -20.67 -0.76
N LYS A 49 -22.25 -21.13 0.50
CA LYS A 49 -22.32 -20.24 1.67
C LYS A 49 -21.09 -19.38 1.82
N LEU A 50 -19.90 -19.97 1.68
CA LEU A 50 -18.63 -19.23 1.71
C LEU A 50 -18.50 -18.21 0.56
N SER A 51 -19.01 -18.56 -0.64
CA SER A 51 -18.98 -17.66 -1.82
C SER A 51 -19.89 -16.45 -1.69
N LEU A 52 -20.94 -16.52 -0.86
CA LEU A 52 -21.86 -15.40 -0.58
C LEU A 52 -21.24 -14.35 0.35
N GLY A 53 -19.98 -14.52 0.79
CA GLY A 53 -19.29 -13.58 1.68
C GLY A 53 -19.87 -13.54 3.09
N MET A 54 -20.48 -14.62 3.55
CA MET A 54 -20.94 -14.74 4.95
C MET A 54 -19.74 -14.75 5.88
N ASP A 55 -19.82 -14.04 6.99
CA ASP A 55 -18.75 -13.97 7.99
C ASP A 55 -18.68 -15.29 8.76
N VAL A 56 -17.90 -16.24 8.25
CA VAL A 56 -17.66 -17.56 8.84
C VAL A 56 -16.32 -17.51 9.59
N SER A 57 -16.37 -17.79 10.92
CA SER A 57 -15.18 -17.79 11.77
C SER A 57 -14.42 -19.11 11.72
N ILE A 58 -15.09 -20.24 11.49
CA ILE A 58 -14.50 -21.59 11.42
C ILE A 58 -15.42 -22.54 10.67
N VAL A 59 -14.84 -23.52 9.96
CA VAL A 59 -15.57 -24.61 9.29
C VAL A 59 -15.28 -25.93 9.98
N LEU A 60 -16.33 -26.65 10.36
CA LEU A 60 -16.29 -28.04 10.77
C LEU A 60 -16.75 -28.88 9.56
N LEU A 61 -15.87 -29.70 9.02
CA LEU A 61 -16.05 -30.30 7.69
C LEU A 61 -15.91 -31.81 7.76
N ASP A 62 -16.99 -32.52 7.47
CA ASP A 62 -16.91 -33.97 7.30
C ASP A 62 -16.15 -34.34 6.02
N VAL A 63 -15.42 -35.45 6.06
CA VAL A 63 -14.71 -35.95 4.88
C VAL A 63 -15.69 -36.57 3.90
N ASN A 64 -16.63 -37.41 4.39
CA ASN A 64 -17.48 -38.24 3.55
C ASN A 64 -18.86 -37.61 3.37
N MET A 65 -19.03 -36.80 2.33
CA MET A 65 -20.29 -36.16 1.98
C MET A 65 -20.68 -36.45 0.51
N PRO A 66 -21.96 -36.45 0.18
CA PRO A 66 -22.42 -36.57 -1.20
C PRO A 66 -22.02 -35.32 -2.02
N ASN A 67 -22.09 -35.41 -3.35
CA ASN A 67 -21.83 -34.34 -4.33
C ASN A 67 -20.41 -33.79 -4.32
N MET A 68 -19.91 -33.35 -3.18
CA MET A 68 -18.53 -32.90 -2.97
C MET A 68 -18.07 -33.33 -1.58
N ASP A 69 -16.99 -34.08 -1.50
CA ASP A 69 -16.34 -34.52 -0.26
C ASP A 69 -15.56 -33.40 0.42
N GLY A 70 -15.16 -33.60 1.69
CA GLY A 70 -14.42 -32.60 2.45
C GLY A 70 -13.08 -32.23 1.84
N PHE A 71 -12.39 -33.14 1.18
CA PHE A 71 -11.14 -32.86 0.48
C PHE A 71 -11.38 -31.98 -0.75
N GLY A 72 -12.50 -32.17 -1.45
CA GLY A 72 -12.91 -31.27 -2.54
C GLY A 72 -13.15 -29.84 -2.05
N VAL A 73 -13.82 -29.69 -0.90
CA VAL A 73 -14.01 -28.37 -0.27
C VAL A 73 -12.67 -27.72 0.08
N LEU A 74 -11.76 -28.44 0.74
CA LEU A 74 -10.42 -27.93 1.08
C LEU A 74 -9.64 -27.45 -0.17
N LYS A 75 -9.68 -28.22 -1.26
CA LYS A 75 -9.03 -27.82 -2.52
C LYS A 75 -9.59 -26.51 -3.08
N VAL A 76 -10.91 -26.34 -3.04
CA VAL A 76 -11.55 -25.09 -3.50
C VAL A 76 -11.19 -23.94 -2.58
N MET A 77 -11.23 -24.12 -1.26
CA MET A 77 -10.86 -23.10 -0.29
C MET A 77 -9.39 -22.68 -0.42
N ASN A 78 -8.48 -23.63 -0.63
CA ASN A 78 -7.05 -23.37 -0.86
C ASN A 78 -6.83 -22.57 -2.14
N ASN A 79 -7.43 -23.00 -3.26
CA ASN A 79 -7.32 -22.28 -4.54
C ASN A 79 -7.87 -20.85 -4.51
N ARG A 80 -8.81 -20.57 -3.61
CA ARG A 80 -9.39 -19.25 -3.40
C ARG A 80 -8.75 -18.46 -2.26
N HIS A 81 -7.71 -18.98 -1.64
CA HIS A 81 -7.03 -18.39 -0.48
C HIS A 81 -7.93 -18.16 0.76
N TRP A 82 -9.06 -18.90 0.87
CA TRP A 82 -9.96 -18.78 2.02
C TRP A 82 -9.38 -19.44 3.27
N LEU A 83 -8.49 -20.44 3.13
CA LEU A 83 -7.82 -21.10 4.26
C LEU A 83 -6.88 -20.15 5.03
N ASP A 84 -6.47 -19.05 4.41
CA ASP A 84 -5.63 -18.03 5.07
C ASP A 84 -6.42 -17.26 6.14
N GLU A 85 -7.75 -17.18 5.99
CA GLU A 85 -8.64 -16.40 6.85
C GLU A 85 -9.62 -17.25 7.66
N ILE A 86 -9.98 -18.44 7.18
CA ILE A 86 -11.01 -19.31 7.73
C ILE A 86 -10.40 -20.67 8.07
N PRO A 87 -10.21 -21.00 9.36
CA PRO A 87 -9.73 -22.32 9.76
C PRO A 87 -10.74 -23.40 9.46
N VAL A 88 -10.23 -24.57 9.07
CA VAL A 88 -11.03 -25.76 8.81
C VAL A 88 -10.61 -26.88 9.74
N ILE A 89 -11.55 -27.42 10.51
CA ILE A 89 -11.37 -28.64 11.29
C ILE A 89 -12.07 -29.78 10.53
N ILE A 90 -11.28 -30.75 10.09
CA ILE A 90 -11.81 -31.96 9.47
C ILE A 90 -12.42 -32.88 10.51
N ILE A 91 -13.57 -33.46 10.22
CA ILE A 91 -14.26 -34.45 11.03
C ILE A 91 -14.28 -35.76 10.23
N SER A 92 -13.87 -36.89 10.84
CA SER A 92 -13.95 -38.18 10.18
C SER A 92 -14.12 -39.34 11.15
N ALA A 93 -14.76 -40.38 10.71
CA ALA A 93 -14.80 -41.68 11.41
C ALA A 93 -13.51 -42.49 11.17
N ASP A 94 -12.79 -42.16 10.11
CA ASP A 94 -11.59 -42.88 9.70
C ASP A 94 -10.36 -42.28 10.38
N ASN A 95 -9.72 -43.08 11.22
CA ASN A 95 -8.49 -42.68 11.92
C ASN A 95 -7.22 -43.13 11.16
N ASP A 96 -7.36 -43.40 9.85
CA ASP A 96 -6.20 -43.77 9.04
C ASP A 96 -5.22 -42.60 8.93
N ALA A 97 -3.94 -42.90 9.18
CA ALA A 97 -2.86 -41.90 9.13
C ALA A 97 -2.77 -41.22 7.76
N ASP A 98 -3.14 -41.91 6.68
CA ASP A 98 -3.13 -41.36 5.32
C ASP A 98 -4.25 -40.35 5.10
N CYS A 99 -5.44 -40.55 5.66
CA CYS A 99 -6.55 -39.60 5.62
C CYS A 99 -6.18 -38.31 6.38
N ILE A 100 -5.63 -38.45 7.57
CA ILE A 100 -5.19 -37.30 8.41
C ILE A 100 -4.08 -36.51 7.70
N ARG A 101 -3.09 -37.21 7.14
CA ARG A 101 -2.00 -36.57 6.38
C ARG A 101 -2.55 -35.78 5.19
N THR A 102 -3.44 -36.38 4.41
CA THR A 102 -4.05 -35.72 3.24
C THR A 102 -4.83 -34.47 3.66
N ALA A 103 -5.55 -34.49 4.77
CA ALA A 103 -6.27 -33.33 5.27
C ALA A 103 -5.30 -32.16 5.55
N TYR A 104 -4.20 -32.42 6.27
CA TYR A 104 -3.19 -31.38 6.57
C TYR A 104 -2.45 -30.89 5.32
N GLU A 105 -2.13 -31.79 4.37
CA GLU A 105 -1.49 -31.40 3.10
C GLU A 105 -2.40 -30.50 2.24
N LEU A 106 -3.71 -30.64 2.35
CA LEU A 106 -4.69 -29.79 1.69
C LEU A 106 -5.01 -28.49 2.45
N GLY A 107 -4.42 -28.30 3.64
CA GLY A 107 -4.52 -27.07 4.40
C GLY A 107 -5.55 -27.08 5.54
N ALA A 108 -6.04 -28.25 5.97
CA ALA A 108 -6.84 -28.34 7.18
C ALA A 108 -6.04 -27.85 8.40
N SER A 109 -6.70 -27.09 9.27
CA SER A 109 -6.08 -26.53 10.47
C SER A 109 -6.01 -27.53 11.62
N ASP A 110 -6.99 -28.45 11.71
CA ASP A 110 -7.04 -29.49 12.72
C ASP A 110 -7.94 -30.65 12.28
N TYR A 111 -8.01 -31.69 13.12
CA TYR A 111 -8.77 -32.93 12.85
C TYR A 111 -9.50 -33.39 14.11
N ILE A 112 -10.75 -33.84 13.98
CA ILE A 112 -11.59 -34.43 15.04
C ILE A 112 -12.04 -35.80 14.62
N ALA A 113 -11.67 -36.82 15.43
CA ALA A 113 -12.11 -38.19 15.23
C ALA A 113 -13.52 -38.45 15.80
N ARG A 114 -14.30 -39.28 15.14
CA ARG A 114 -15.54 -39.87 15.72
C ARG A 114 -15.22 -41.15 16.50
N PRO A 115 -15.95 -41.45 17.61
CA PRO A 115 -17.08 -40.71 18.16
C PRO A 115 -16.68 -39.40 18.85
N PHE A 116 -17.55 -38.39 18.78
CA PHE A 116 -17.28 -37.07 19.34
C PHE A 116 -17.06 -37.13 20.85
N LYS A 117 -15.94 -36.60 21.32
CA LYS A 117 -15.66 -36.30 22.72
C LYS A 117 -15.94 -34.83 22.95
N ALA A 118 -17.03 -34.48 23.65
CA ALA A 118 -17.46 -33.08 23.82
C ALA A 118 -16.37 -32.16 24.28
N ILE A 119 -15.53 -32.58 25.25
CA ILE A 119 -14.39 -31.80 25.75
C ILE A 119 -13.39 -31.53 24.63
N ALA A 120 -13.06 -32.52 23.79
CA ALA A 120 -12.09 -32.37 22.71
C ALA A 120 -12.61 -31.44 21.60
N VAL A 121 -13.87 -31.58 21.22
CA VAL A 121 -14.53 -30.72 20.21
C VAL A 121 -14.50 -29.26 20.67
N ASN A 122 -14.98 -29.00 21.89
CA ASN A 122 -15.00 -27.65 22.45
C ASN A 122 -13.61 -27.01 22.50
N HIS A 123 -12.62 -27.73 23.05
CA HIS A 123 -11.27 -27.18 23.15
C HIS A 123 -10.64 -26.90 21.79
N ARG A 124 -10.82 -27.78 20.80
CA ARG A 124 -10.26 -27.59 19.47
C ARG A 124 -10.87 -26.38 18.77
N VAL A 125 -12.20 -26.27 18.81
CA VAL A 125 -12.91 -25.13 18.22
C VAL A 125 -12.51 -23.83 18.91
N GLN A 126 -12.54 -23.78 20.27
CA GLN A 126 -12.17 -22.58 21.01
C GLN A 126 -10.72 -22.16 20.75
N ASN A 127 -9.77 -23.10 20.83
CA ASN A 127 -8.37 -22.81 20.58
C ASN A 127 -8.14 -22.29 19.16
N MET A 128 -8.85 -22.85 18.17
CA MET A 128 -8.72 -22.43 16.79
C MET A 128 -9.29 -21.03 16.56
N LEU A 129 -10.48 -20.74 17.09
CA LEU A 129 -11.09 -19.42 17.04
C LEU A 129 -10.20 -18.38 17.72
N GLU A 130 -9.66 -18.70 18.91
CA GLU A 130 -8.75 -17.79 19.61
C GLU A 130 -7.46 -17.54 18.84
N LEU A 131 -6.85 -18.58 18.24
CA LEU A 131 -5.63 -18.45 17.45
C LEU A 131 -5.85 -17.55 16.24
N TYR A 132 -6.90 -17.80 15.46
CA TYR A 132 -7.18 -17.01 14.26
C TYR A 132 -7.66 -15.59 14.59
N SER A 133 -8.41 -15.40 15.68
CA SER A 133 -8.78 -14.06 16.17
C SER A 133 -7.53 -13.25 16.54
N ARG A 134 -6.59 -13.84 17.28
CA ARG A 134 -5.31 -13.21 17.62
C ARG A 134 -4.47 -12.91 16.36
N GLN A 135 -4.45 -13.82 15.41
CA GLN A 135 -3.74 -13.60 14.15
C GLN A 135 -4.34 -12.44 13.37
N LYS A 136 -5.67 -12.37 13.21
CA LYS A 136 -6.37 -11.24 12.56
C LYS A 136 -6.08 -9.92 13.29
N GLN A 137 -6.09 -9.93 14.63
CA GLN A 137 -5.77 -8.75 15.42
C GLN A 137 -4.31 -8.28 15.22
N LEU A 138 -3.35 -9.19 15.18
CA LEU A 138 -1.95 -8.86 14.92
C LEU A 138 -1.74 -8.28 13.51
N VAL A 139 -2.37 -8.87 12.50
CA VAL A 139 -2.32 -8.34 11.13
C VAL A 139 -2.87 -6.91 11.08
N ARG A 140 -4.04 -6.68 11.68
CA ARG A 140 -4.65 -5.36 11.77
C ARG A 140 -3.75 -4.34 12.48
N MET A 141 -3.15 -4.72 13.61
CA MET A 141 -2.22 -3.84 14.33
C MET A 141 -0.97 -3.49 13.50
N ILE A 142 -0.45 -4.44 12.72
CA ILE A 142 0.68 -4.20 11.82
C ILE A 142 0.26 -3.22 10.71
N GLU A 143 -0.90 -3.44 10.09
CA GLU A 143 -1.44 -2.55 9.05
C GLU A 143 -1.62 -1.11 9.59
N GLU A 144 -2.23 -0.97 10.77
CA GLU A 144 -2.39 0.32 11.44
C GLU A 144 -1.03 1.00 11.75
N GLN A 145 -0.04 0.24 12.24
CA GLN A 145 1.30 0.78 12.51
C GLN A 145 2.04 1.21 11.23
N VAL A 146 1.94 0.43 10.16
CA VAL A 146 2.53 0.81 8.86
C VAL A 146 1.90 2.10 8.35
N PHE A 147 0.58 2.20 8.38
CA PHE A 147 -0.16 3.39 7.98
C PHE A 147 0.23 4.65 8.78
N GLU A 148 0.23 4.55 10.11
CA GLU A 148 0.62 5.69 10.98
C GLU A 148 2.10 6.07 10.76
N ARG A 149 2.97 5.12 10.49
CA ARG A 149 4.37 5.40 10.18
C ARG A 149 4.52 6.15 8.85
N GLU A 150 3.82 5.72 7.79
CA GLU A 150 3.84 6.40 6.50
C GLU A 150 3.27 7.82 6.59
N LYS A 151 2.15 8.00 7.30
CA LYS A 151 1.55 9.30 7.57
C LYS A 151 2.51 10.22 8.32
N THR A 152 3.17 9.71 9.35
CA THR A 152 4.16 10.48 10.12
C THR A 152 5.36 10.86 9.26
N ASN A 153 5.89 9.96 8.43
CA ASN A 153 7.00 10.25 7.53
C ASN A 153 6.60 11.35 6.52
N ASN A 154 5.44 11.25 5.90
CA ASN A 154 4.94 12.25 4.97
C ASN A 154 4.75 13.62 5.64
N LEU A 155 4.21 13.64 6.87
CA LEU A 155 4.08 14.87 7.66
C LEU A 155 5.45 15.51 7.93
N MET A 156 6.46 14.73 8.32
CA MET A 156 7.80 15.23 8.56
C MET A 156 8.43 15.81 7.28
N ILE A 157 8.32 15.11 6.15
CA ILE A 157 8.79 15.61 4.85
C ILE A 157 8.12 16.95 4.53
N ASN A 158 6.81 17.05 4.70
CA ASN A 158 6.05 18.27 4.42
C ASN A 158 6.45 19.43 5.36
N ILE A 159 6.66 19.17 6.66
CA ILE A 159 7.14 20.17 7.62
C ILE A 159 8.51 20.70 7.21
N PHE A 160 9.46 19.82 6.87
CA PHE A 160 10.79 20.23 6.45
C PHE A 160 10.76 21.04 5.15
N SER A 161 10.00 20.58 4.16
CA SER A 161 9.87 21.30 2.89
C SER A 161 9.21 22.67 3.09
N HIS A 162 8.15 22.73 3.89
CA HIS A 162 7.50 24.01 4.23
C HIS A 162 8.43 24.98 4.99
N ALA A 163 9.27 24.46 5.90
CA ALA A 163 10.27 25.29 6.59
C ALA A 163 11.31 25.88 5.63
N ILE A 164 11.68 25.17 4.57
CA ILE A 164 12.57 25.64 3.52
C ILE A 164 11.87 26.68 2.64
N GLU A 165 10.65 26.37 2.16
CA GLU A 165 9.85 27.26 1.32
C GLU A 165 9.48 28.58 2.03
N SER A 166 9.24 28.55 3.35
CA SER A 166 8.90 29.74 4.13
C SER A 166 9.97 30.82 4.07
N ARG A 167 11.23 30.46 3.77
CA ARG A 167 12.32 31.40 3.51
C ARG A 167 12.23 32.11 2.16
N ASN A 168 11.54 31.50 1.19
CA ASN A 168 11.43 32.00 -0.19
C ASN A 168 10.22 32.91 -0.43
N GLN A 169 9.44 33.25 0.60
CA GLN A 169 8.13 33.94 0.47
C GLN A 169 7.18 33.22 -0.51
N GLU A 170 7.42 31.95 -0.83
CA GLU A 170 6.51 31.13 -1.61
C GLU A 170 5.34 30.67 -0.74
N SER A 171 4.17 30.49 -1.36
CA SER A 171 3.01 29.97 -0.65
C SER A 171 3.27 28.52 -0.25
N GLY A 172 3.06 28.15 1.03
CA GLY A 172 3.27 26.79 1.53
C GLY A 172 2.44 25.69 0.85
N SER A 173 1.69 26.02 -0.19
CA SER A 173 0.94 25.09 -1.04
C SER A 173 1.76 24.52 -2.20
N HIS A 174 2.90 25.14 -2.57
CA HIS A 174 3.71 24.72 -3.72
C HIS A 174 4.16 23.26 -3.60
N THR A 175 4.78 22.90 -2.50
CA THR A 175 5.25 21.54 -2.24
C THR A 175 4.12 20.51 -2.39
N ILE A 176 2.94 20.79 -1.81
CA ILE A 176 1.77 19.90 -1.89
C ILE A 176 1.30 19.78 -3.33
N HIS A 177 1.27 20.86 -4.10
CA HIS A 177 0.89 20.83 -5.51
C HIS A 177 1.87 20.01 -6.34
N VAL A 178 3.19 20.19 -6.14
CA VAL A 178 4.22 19.41 -6.85
C VAL A 178 4.08 17.92 -6.55
N GLN A 179 3.83 17.52 -5.30
CA GLN A 179 3.57 16.13 -4.92
C GLN A 179 2.35 15.57 -5.65
N MET A 180 1.23 16.30 -5.67
CA MET A 180 0.00 15.87 -6.33
C MET A 180 0.16 15.73 -7.83
N ILE A 181 0.79 16.71 -8.48
CA ILE A 181 1.03 16.71 -9.92
C ILE A 181 1.99 15.56 -10.28
N THR A 182 3.06 15.36 -9.50
CA THR A 182 3.99 14.25 -9.67
C THR A 182 3.26 12.90 -9.63
N LYS A 183 2.42 12.67 -8.62
CA LYS A 183 1.62 11.45 -8.50
C LYS A 183 0.69 11.24 -9.69
N LEU A 184 0.01 12.30 -10.12
CA LEU A 184 -0.89 12.26 -11.27
C LEU A 184 -0.14 11.90 -12.55
N LEU A 185 0.99 12.56 -12.83
CA LEU A 185 1.82 12.30 -14.01
C LEU A 185 2.36 10.87 -14.03
N LEU A 186 2.85 10.36 -12.88
CA LEU A 186 3.33 8.99 -12.75
C LEU A 186 2.23 7.96 -13.01
N ASN A 187 1.02 8.18 -12.49
CA ASN A 187 -0.11 7.30 -12.76
C ASN A 187 -0.46 7.27 -14.26
N LYS A 188 -0.48 8.42 -14.95
CA LYS A 188 -0.68 8.48 -16.41
C LYS A 188 0.46 7.79 -17.17
N LEU A 189 1.71 7.95 -16.69
CA LEU A 189 2.89 7.35 -17.31
C LEU A 189 2.83 5.82 -17.30
N VAL A 190 2.47 5.21 -16.16
CA VAL A 190 2.35 3.74 -16.05
C VAL A 190 1.26 3.19 -16.95
N MET A 191 0.18 3.93 -17.19
CA MET A 191 -0.88 3.54 -18.13
C MET A 191 -0.40 3.60 -19.60
N LYS A 192 0.56 4.47 -19.92
CA LYS A 192 1.07 4.66 -21.29
C LYS A 192 2.22 3.72 -21.65
N THR A 193 3.09 3.41 -20.67
CA THR A 193 4.29 2.64 -20.95
C THR A 193 4.75 1.81 -19.77
N GLY A 194 5.22 0.59 -20.05
CA GLY A 194 5.93 -0.25 -19.07
C GLY A 194 7.44 0.01 -19.01
N LYS A 195 7.99 0.96 -19.79
CA LYS A 195 9.45 1.21 -19.93
C LYS A 195 10.17 1.37 -18.58
N TYR A 196 9.53 2.01 -17.61
CA TYR A 196 10.16 2.38 -16.34
C TYR A 196 9.87 1.40 -15.20
N ASN A 197 9.05 0.38 -15.42
CA ASN A 197 8.69 -0.67 -14.44
C ASN A 197 8.32 -0.12 -13.04
N LEU A 198 7.58 0.98 -13.00
CA LEU A 198 7.19 1.65 -11.76
C LEU A 198 6.05 0.88 -11.08
N THR A 199 6.26 0.53 -9.83
CA THR A 199 5.23 -0.04 -8.95
C THR A 199 4.42 1.07 -8.27
N LYS A 200 3.29 0.72 -7.65
CA LYS A 200 2.50 1.66 -6.82
C LYS A 200 3.34 2.25 -5.69
N SER A 201 4.23 1.44 -5.08
CA SER A 201 5.17 1.90 -4.04
C SER A 201 6.19 2.90 -4.59
N ASP A 202 6.67 2.73 -5.83
CA ASP A 202 7.56 3.70 -6.47
C ASP A 202 6.86 5.03 -6.71
N ILE A 203 5.62 4.99 -7.18
CA ILE A 203 4.81 6.21 -7.40
C ILE A 203 4.61 6.96 -6.08
N ALA A 204 4.24 6.26 -5.01
CA ALA A 204 4.08 6.86 -3.69
C ALA A 204 5.40 7.48 -3.19
N LEU A 205 6.50 6.75 -3.30
CA LEU A 205 7.84 7.19 -2.86
C LEU A 205 8.30 8.44 -3.62
N ILE A 206 8.26 8.42 -4.96
CA ILE A 206 8.68 9.56 -5.80
C ILE A 206 7.80 10.77 -5.51
N SER A 207 6.47 10.58 -5.37
CA SER A 207 5.54 11.67 -5.07
C SER A 207 5.83 12.28 -3.70
N SER A 208 6.10 11.48 -2.67
CA SER A 208 6.45 11.98 -1.34
C SER A 208 7.77 12.76 -1.35
N LEU A 209 8.80 12.19 -1.99
CA LEU A 209 10.14 12.78 -2.03
C LEU A 209 10.24 13.99 -2.96
N SER A 210 9.29 14.21 -3.87
CA SER A 210 9.26 15.41 -4.71
C SER A 210 9.19 16.71 -3.90
N ALA A 211 8.67 16.63 -2.67
CA ALA A 211 8.69 17.75 -1.72
C ALA A 211 10.10 18.24 -1.36
N LEU A 212 11.11 17.39 -1.49
CA LEU A 212 12.50 17.71 -1.12
C LEU A 212 13.32 18.30 -2.27
N HIS A 213 12.77 18.48 -3.47
CA HIS A 213 13.54 18.92 -4.65
C HIS A 213 14.38 20.17 -4.36
N ASP A 214 13.86 21.08 -3.60
CA ASP A 214 14.48 22.36 -3.24
C ASP A 214 15.25 22.36 -1.91
N LEU A 215 15.59 21.19 -1.35
CA LEU A 215 16.26 21.02 -0.05
C LEU A 215 17.49 21.93 0.10
N GLY A 216 18.28 22.05 -0.94
CA GLY A 216 19.52 22.83 -0.89
C GLY A 216 19.35 24.35 -0.87
N LYS A 217 18.14 24.88 -1.06
CA LYS A 217 17.85 26.31 -0.89
C LYS A 217 18.09 26.79 0.54
N ILE A 218 18.20 25.86 1.50
CA ILE A 218 18.54 26.20 2.90
C ILE A 218 19.87 26.96 3.02
N ASP A 219 20.84 26.69 2.14
CA ASP A 219 22.15 27.34 2.15
C ASP A 219 22.24 28.59 1.26
N ILE A 220 21.19 28.89 0.49
CA ILE A 220 21.17 30.10 -0.34
C ILE A 220 20.94 31.32 0.55
N SER A 221 21.73 32.36 0.35
CA SER A 221 21.58 33.60 1.11
C SER A 221 20.25 34.30 0.79
N GLU A 222 19.61 34.91 1.79
CA GLU A 222 18.34 35.62 1.61
C GLU A 222 18.41 36.74 0.58
N THR A 223 19.60 37.36 0.42
CA THR A 223 19.85 38.44 -0.55
C THR A 223 19.75 37.94 -2.00
N VAL A 224 20.10 36.69 -2.26
CA VAL A 224 19.95 36.06 -3.58
C VAL A 224 18.58 35.44 -3.71
N LEU A 225 18.12 34.72 -2.67
CA LEU A 225 16.90 33.94 -2.67
C LEU A 225 15.64 34.83 -2.86
N ASN A 226 15.59 35.96 -2.16
CA ASN A 226 14.46 36.89 -2.13
C ASN A 226 14.71 38.19 -2.91
N LYS A 227 15.66 38.16 -3.87
CA LYS A 227 15.95 39.34 -4.68
C LYS A 227 14.74 39.74 -5.52
N PRO A 228 14.24 40.99 -5.42
CA PRO A 228 13.06 41.42 -6.16
C PRO A 228 13.32 41.60 -7.67
N ASP A 229 14.56 41.73 -8.06
CA ASP A 229 15.02 41.90 -9.45
C ASP A 229 15.62 40.61 -10.02
N LYS A 230 15.91 40.65 -11.33
CA LYS A 230 16.60 39.51 -11.97
C LYS A 230 17.96 39.27 -11.32
N LEU A 231 18.31 38.01 -11.13
CA LEU A 231 19.62 37.61 -10.64
C LEU A 231 20.72 37.99 -11.66
N SER A 232 21.88 38.44 -11.16
CA SER A 232 23.07 38.55 -11.99
C SER A 232 23.56 37.17 -12.42
N PRO A 233 24.47 37.07 -13.40
CA PRO A 233 25.06 35.77 -13.79
C PRO A 233 25.73 35.06 -12.60
N GLU A 234 26.41 35.77 -11.71
CA GLU A 234 27.07 35.24 -10.52
C GLU A 234 26.04 34.76 -9.48
N GLU A 235 24.98 35.54 -9.24
CA GLU A 235 23.90 35.17 -8.34
C GLU A 235 23.11 33.95 -8.90
N TRP A 236 23.02 33.85 -10.23
CA TRP A 236 22.40 32.71 -10.86
C TRP A 236 23.19 31.41 -10.65
N GLU A 237 24.53 31.48 -10.70
CA GLU A 237 25.41 30.35 -10.36
C GLU A 237 25.19 29.92 -8.87
N ILE A 238 25.09 30.90 -7.96
CA ILE A 238 24.77 30.62 -6.55
C ILE A 238 23.41 29.97 -6.46
N MET A 239 22.37 30.45 -7.17
CA MET A 239 21.06 29.85 -7.15
C MET A 239 21.07 28.39 -7.65
N LYS A 240 21.78 28.11 -8.75
CA LYS A 240 21.91 26.75 -9.29
C LYS A 240 22.57 25.77 -8.31
N SER A 241 23.43 26.26 -7.43
CA SER A 241 24.16 25.41 -6.48
C SER A 241 23.24 24.68 -5.48
N HIS A 242 21.95 25.08 -5.34
CA HIS A 242 21.06 24.38 -4.42
C HIS A 242 20.89 22.89 -4.77
N THR A 243 20.98 22.50 -6.05
CA THR A 243 20.88 21.09 -6.46
C THR A 243 22.06 20.28 -5.91
N ILE A 244 23.29 20.81 -5.99
CA ILE A 244 24.49 20.16 -5.46
C ILE A 244 24.52 20.22 -3.93
N THR A 245 24.09 21.33 -3.36
CA THR A 245 24.06 21.49 -1.90
C THR A 245 23.02 20.55 -1.27
N GLY A 246 21.84 20.44 -1.86
CA GLY A 246 20.82 19.49 -1.41
C GLY A 246 21.31 18.05 -1.49
N ASP A 247 21.98 17.68 -2.56
CA ASP A 247 22.60 16.36 -2.74
C ASP A 247 23.62 16.07 -1.62
N ARG A 248 24.50 17.04 -1.28
CA ARG A 248 25.46 16.91 -0.17
C ARG A 248 24.78 16.81 1.20
N ILE A 249 23.67 17.51 1.41
CA ILE A 249 22.89 17.39 2.66
C ILE A 249 22.39 15.96 2.81
N LEU A 250 21.87 15.35 1.76
CA LEU A 250 21.45 13.94 1.76
C LEU A 250 22.62 13.00 2.06
N ASP A 251 23.79 13.22 1.49
CA ASP A 251 25.02 12.44 1.78
C ASP A 251 25.42 12.49 3.26
N SER A 252 25.17 13.62 3.95
CA SER A 252 25.49 13.79 5.37
C SER A 252 24.59 12.98 6.29
N VAL A 253 23.42 12.59 5.82
CA VAL A 253 22.49 11.71 6.56
C VAL A 253 22.94 10.27 6.32
N SER A 254 23.67 9.69 7.29
CA SER A 254 24.24 8.34 7.19
C SER A 254 23.14 7.31 6.85
N PRO A 255 23.28 6.54 5.75
CA PRO A 255 22.25 5.63 5.33
C PRO A 255 22.12 4.48 6.33
N MET A 256 20.96 4.30 6.93
CA MET A 256 20.56 3.01 7.46
C MET A 256 20.51 2.03 6.27
N LYS A 257 21.05 0.82 6.41
CA LYS A 257 21.13 -0.21 5.35
C LYS A 257 19.81 -0.49 4.62
N ASP A 258 18.67 -0.20 5.27
CA ASP A 258 17.33 -0.44 4.73
C ASP A 258 16.77 0.75 3.91
N SER A 259 17.53 1.83 3.75
CA SER A 259 17.06 3.08 3.11
C SER A 259 17.65 3.33 1.71
N GLU A 260 18.35 2.36 1.11
CA GLU A 260 19.08 2.52 -0.16
C GLU A 260 18.20 3.06 -1.29
N LYS A 261 17.00 2.50 -1.48
CA LYS A 261 16.06 2.94 -2.53
C LYS A 261 15.53 4.35 -2.27
N LEU A 262 15.16 4.65 -1.03
CA LEU A 262 14.66 5.97 -0.62
C LEU A 262 15.73 7.03 -0.87
N MET A 263 16.95 6.79 -0.39
CA MET A 263 18.06 7.74 -0.56
C MET A 263 18.41 7.95 -2.04
N ARG A 264 18.48 6.87 -2.82
CA ARG A 264 18.70 6.96 -4.26
C ARG A 264 17.68 7.85 -4.97
N VAL A 265 16.38 7.65 -4.71
CA VAL A 265 15.31 8.46 -5.32
C VAL A 265 15.38 9.91 -4.83
N ALA A 266 15.72 10.16 -3.55
CA ALA A 266 15.90 11.51 -3.02
C ALA A 266 17.04 12.22 -3.73
N HIS A 267 18.22 11.57 -3.88
CA HIS A 267 19.37 12.11 -4.62
C HIS A 267 19.01 12.40 -6.09
N GLU A 268 18.36 11.47 -6.77
CA GLU A 268 17.88 11.64 -8.14
C GLU A 268 17.03 12.91 -8.31
N ILE A 269 16.07 13.11 -7.41
CA ILE A 269 15.18 14.28 -7.46
C ILE A 269 15.92 15.56 -7.12
N VAL A 270 16.59 15.61 -5.96
CA VAL A 270 17.22 16.83 -5.46
C VAL A 270 18.32 17.33 -6.40
N ARG A 271 19.12 16.41 -6.94
CA ARG A 271 20.22 16.77 -7.82
C ARG A 271 19.74 17.13 -9.23
N SER A 272 18.77 16.39 -9.79
CA SER A 272 18.54 16.40 -11.24
C SER A 272 17.20 17.00 -11.68
N HIS A 273 16.37 17.57 -10.79
CA HIS A 273 15.07 18.15 -11.17
C HIS A 273 15.19 19.40 -12.07
N HIS A 274 16.34 20.00 -12.19
CA HIS A 274 16.61 21.09 -13.13
C HIS A 274 17.31 20.65 -14.42
N GLU A 275 17.56 19.36 -14.59
CA GLU A 275 18.00 18.82 -15.88
C GLU A 275 16.90 18.97 -16.93
N ARG A 276 17.29 19.05 -18.19
CA ARG A 276 16.37 19.22 -19.33
C ARG A 276 16.62 18.15 -20.37
N TRP A 277 15.56 17.69 -20.98
CA TRP A 277 15.59 16.57 -21.93
C TRP A 277 16.61 16.74 -23.06
N ASP A 278 16.91 17.97 -23.44
CA ASP A 278 17.87 18.34 -24.48
C ASP A 278 19.32 18.54 -23.97
N GLY A 279 19.58 18.29 -22.66
CA GLY A 279 20.88 18.48 -22.03
C GLY A 279 21.23 19.94 -21.71
N SER A 280 20.30 20.88 -21.87
CA SER A 280 20.50 22.30 -21.53
C SER A 280 20.33 22.60 -20.03
N GLY A 281 20.05 21.57 -19.22
CA GLY A 281 19.80 21.67 -17.79
C GLY A 281 21.05 21.79 -16.94
N TYR A 282 20.92 21.66 -15.63
CA TYR A 282 21.98 21.67 -14.65
C TYR A 282 21.64 20.73 -13.48
N PRO A 283 22.62 20.26 -12.67
CA PRO A 283 24.03 20.66 -12.62
C PRO A 283 24.92 19.84 -13.56
N ASP A 284 24.52 18.67 -14.04
CA ASP A 284 25.39 17.71 -14.74
C ASP A 284 25.21 17.77 -16.27
N GLY A 285 24.16 18.44 -16.77
CA GLY A 285 23.85 18.52 -18.20
C GLY A 285 23.41 17.20 -18.79
N LEU A 286 22.70 16.38 -18.02
CA LEU A 286 22.15 15.09 -18.45
C LEU A 286 21.09 15.28 -19.55
N ALA A 287 21.05 14.35 -20.52
CA ALA A 287 20.12 14.43 -21.64
C ALA A 287 19.28 13.15 -21.77
N GLY A 288 18.05 13.31 -22.19
CA GLY A 288 17.17 12.18 -22.48
C GLY A 288 16.99 11.21 -21.30
N ASP A 289 17.22 9.94 -21.56
CA ASP A 289 17.08 8.87 -20.56
C ASP A 289 18.23 8.79 -19.53
N GLU A 290 19.27 9.59 -19.64
CA GLU A 290 20.27 9.73 -18.60
C GLU A 290 19.70 10.43 -17.37
N ILE A 291 18.67 11.26 -17.55
CA ILE A 291 17.94 11.88 -16.44
C ILE A 291 17.07 10.83 -15.77
N PRO A 292 17.18 10.59 -14.46
CA PRO A 292 16.27 9.66 -13.76
C PRO A 292 14.81 10.05 -13.93
N ILE A 293 13.92 9.07 -14.15
CA ILE A 293 12.51 9.35 -14.39
C ILE A 293 11.86 10.08 -13.20
N SER A 294 12.29 9.81 -11.98
CA SER A 294 11.91 10.53 -10.76
C SER A 294 12.13 12.03 -10.90
N ALA A 295 13.33 12.43 -11.36
CA ALA A 295 13.69 13.84 -11.58
C ALA A 295 12.93 14.45 -12.78
N GLN A 296 12.77 13.71 -13.88
CA GLN A 296 12.04 14.20 -15.07
C GLN A 296 10.61 14.58 -14.74
N VAL A 297 9.91 13.74 -13.96
CA VAL A 297 8.49 13.99 -13.60
C VAL A 297 8.39 15.16 -12.63
N VAL A 298 9.28 15.25 -11.64
CA VAL A 298 9.31 16.37 -10.68
C VAL A 298 9.63 17.68 -11.39
N ALA A 299 10.60 17.70 -12.31
CA ALA A 299 10.93 18.88 -13.13
C ALA A 299 9.72 19.43 -13.90
N LEU A 300 8.90 18.54 -14.46
CA LEU A 300 7.68 18.93 -15.17
C LEU A 300 6.60 19.44 -14.21
N ALA A 301 6.43 18.77 -13.07
CA ALA A 301 5.46 19.14 -12.04
C ALA A 301 5.76 20.52 -11.45
N ASP A 302 7.03 20.77 -11.10
CA ASP A 302 7.51 22.06 -10.58
C ASP A 302 7.25 23.19 -11.58
N VAL A 303 7.68 23.02 -12.84
CA VAL A 303 7.45 24.03 -13.87
C VAL A 303 5.96 24.29 -14.12
N TYR A 304 5.15 23.26 -14.12
CA TYR A 304 3.71 23.42 -14.30
C TYR A 304 3.10 24.21 -13.13
N ASP A 305 3.44 23.85 -11.87
CA ASP A 305 2.94 24.59 -10.71
C ASP A 305 3.46 26.04 -10.68
N ALA A 306 4.75 26.25 -11.00
CA ALA A 306 5.32 27.60 -11.12
C ALA A 306 4.62 28.49 -12.17
N LEU A 307 3.99 27.90 -13.19
CA LEU A 307 3.20 28.65 -14.17
C LEU A 307 1.78 28.91 -13.71
N THR A 308 1.14 27.94 -13.05
CA THR A 308 -0.30 27.95 -12.74
C THR A 308 -0.63 28.46 -11.34
N SER A 309 0.33 28.55 -10.44
CA SER A 309 0.16 29.12 -9.11
C SER A 309 0.41 30.63 -9.09
N GLU A 310 -0.37 31.36 -8.28
CA GLU A 310 -0.19 32.78 -8.06
C GLU A 310 1.05 33.01 -7.19
N ARG A 311 1.97 33.89 -7.63
CA ARG A 311 3.16 34.26 -6.87
C ARG A 311 3.18 35.78 -6.66
N CYS A 312 3.85 36.27 -5.64
CA CYS A 312 3.90 37.69 -5.27
C CYS A 312 4.24 38.62 -6.47
N TYR A 313 4.95 38.12 -7.47
CA TYR A 313 5.44 38.88 -8.62
C TYR A 313 4.79 38.50 -9.94
N LYS A 314 3.87 37.46 -9.97
CA LYS A 314 3.36 36.91 -11.22
C LYS A 314 1.94 36.38 -11.04
N LYS A 315 1.02 36.87 -11.87
CA LYS A 315 -0.32 36.26 -11.98
C LYS A 315 -0.26 34.84 -12.54
N ALA A 316 -1.10 33.97 -12.04
CA ALA A 316 -1.24 32.60 -12.56
C ALA A 316 -1.53 32.61 -14.07
N VAL A 317 -0.83 31.77 -14.79
CA VAL A 317 -1.07 31.52 -16.20
C VAL A 317 -2.25 30.53 -16.30
N PRO A 318 -3.25 30.80 -17.17
CA PRO A 318 -4.34 29.85 -17.37
C PRO A 318 -3.83 28.48 -17.78
N HIS A 319 -4.38 27.42 -17.18
CA HIS A 319 -3.99 26.04 -17.33
C HIS A 319 -3.67 25.62 -18.78
N LYS A 320 -4.60 25.84 -19.75
CA LYS A 320 -4.38 25.47 -21.15
C LYS A 320 -3.21 26.23 -21.79
N THR A 321 -2.94 27.46 -21.31
CA THR A 321 -1.80 28.25 -21.79
C THR A 321 -0.50 27.69 -21.22
N ALA A 322 -0.47 27.29 -19.93
CA ALA A 322 0.69 26.66 -19.31
C ALA A 322 1.09 25.38 -20.02
N ILE A 323 0.14 24.46 -20.28
CA ILE A 323 0.41 23.23 -21.05
C ILE A 323 0.98 23.56 -22.44
N ARG A 324 0.44 24.55 -23.14
CA ARG A 324 0.96 24.95 -24.45
C ARG A 324 2.37 25.50 -24.34
N MET A 325 2.67 26.34 -23.36
CA MET A 325 4.02 26.89 -23.17
C MET A 325 5.05 25.79 -22.90
N ILE A 326 4.68 24.80 -22.08
CA ILE A 326 5.53 23.63 -21.81
C ILE A 326 5.74 22.79 -23.08
N ALA A 327 4.69 22.51 -23.81
CA ALA A 327 4.74 21.72 -25.04
C ALA A 327 5.53 22.42 -26.17
N ASP A 328 5.48 23.75 -26.21
CA ASP A 328 6.25 24.59 -27.16
C ASP A 328 7.73 24.76 -26.73
N GLY A 329 8.17 24.15 -25.64
CA GLY A 329 9.55 24.26 -25.14
C GLY A 329 9.92 25.63 -24.54
N LYS A 330 8.94 26.52 -24.26
CA LYS A 330 9.20 27.87 -23.71
C LYS A 330 9.70 27.85 -22.27
N CYS A 331 9.57 26.71 -21.61
CA CYS A 331 9.98 26.53 -20.21
C CYS A 331 11.08 25.47 -20.06
N GLY A 332 11.79 25.16 -21.14
CA GLY A 332 12.78 24.08 -21.26
C GLY A 332 12.20 22.84 -21.97
N ALA A 333 13.08 21.94 -22.33
CA ALA A 333 12.72 20.70 -23.01
C ALA A 333 12.38 19.60 -21.97
N PHE A 334 11.27 18.89 -22.16
CA PHE A 334 10.82 17.79 -21.33
C PHE A 334 10.63 16.53 -22.15
N ASN A 335 10.63 15.38 -21.48
CA ASN A 335 10.38 14.10 -22.10
C ASN A 335 9.00 14.12 -22.84
N PRO A 336 8.96 13.79 -24.15
CA PRO A 336 7.72 13.85 -24.94
C PRO A 336 6.57 13.05 -24.34
N ILE A 337 6.84 11.86 -23.77
CA ILE A 337 5.80 11.04 -23.14
C ILE A 337 5.20 11.70 -21.90
N LEU A 338 6.00 12.46 -21.14
CA LEU A 338 5.51 13.21 -19.98
C LEU A 338 4.66 14.41 -20.37
N ILE A 339 4.98 15.06 -21.50
CA ILE A 339 4.14 16.13 -22.07
C ILE A 339 2.77 15.54 -22.49
N GLU A 340 2.74 14.34 -23.05
CA GLU A 340 1.49 13.64 -23.33
C GLU A 340 0.72 13.29 -22.04
N CYS A 341 1.41 12.80 -21.00
CA CYS A 341 0.79 12.56 -19.69
C CYS A 341 0.17 13.82 -19.09
N LEU A 342 0.85 14.97 -19.24
CA LEU A 342 0.33 16.26 -18.78
C LEU A 342 -0.93 16.69 -19.55
N ARG A 343 -0.99 16.43 -20.86
CA ARG A 343 -2.19 16.68 -21.66
C ARG A 343 -3.36 15.77 -21.28
N ASP A 344 -3.07 14.49 -21.02
CA ASP A 344 -4.08 13.51 -20.59
C ASP A 344 -4.61 13.76 -19.16
N ALA A 345 -3.94 14.60 -18.42
CA ALA A 345 -4.33 15.04 -17.07
C ALA A 345 -5.13 16.38 -17.10
N ASP A 346 -5.54 16.87 -18.28
CA ASP A 346 -6.21 18.18 -18.47
C ASP A 346 -7.41 18.34 -17.53
N ASP A 347 -8.30 17.37 -17.49
CA ASP A 347 -9.53 17.44 -16.67
C ASP A 347 -9.23 17.46 -15.17
N GLU A 348 -8.27 16.63 -14.72
CA GLU A 348 -7.88 16.55 -13.31
C GLU A 348 -7.10 17.81 -12.87
N LEU A 349 -6.39 18.45 -13.77
CA LEU A 349 -5.61 19.67 -13.51
C LEU A 349 -6.43 20.97 -13.63
N CYS A 350 -7.54 20.96 -14.37
CA CYS A 350 -8.42 22.11 -14.52
C CYS A 350 -9.27 22.46 -13.29
N SER A 351 -9.41 21.55 -12.35
CA SER A 351 -10.16 21.81 -11.11
C SER A 351 -9.40 22.73 -10.17
N ASP A 352 -10.16 23.50 -9.36
CA ASP A 352 -9.64 24.46 -8.37
C ASP A 352 -8.57 23.81 -7.47
N PRO A 353 -7.39 24.43 -7.27
CA PRO A 353 -6.33 23.88 -6.43
C PRO A 353 -6.78 23.46 -5.02
N GLU A 354 -7.63 24.29 -4.36
CA GLU A 354 -8.17 23.98 -3.02
C GLU A 354 -9.14 22.79 -3.04
N LYS A 355 -9.94 22.66 -4.12
CA LYS A 355 -10.77 21.47 -4.32
C LYS A 355 -9.93 20.23 -4.64
N ARG A 356 -8.81 20.37 -5.37
CA ARG A 356 -7.88 19.26 -5.65
C ARG A 356 -7.32 18.65 -4.37
N ILE A 357 -6.93 19.48 -3.40
CA ILE A 357 -6.40 19.01 -2.11
C ILE A 357 -7.50 18.21 -1.40
N SER A 358 -8.71 18.78 -1.22
CA SER A 358 -9.81 18.13 -0.51
C SER A 358 -10.33 16.86 -1.22
N ASP A 359 -10.41 16.86 -2.55
CA ASP A 359 -10.85 15.69 -3.32
C ASP A 359 -9.77 14.61 -3.42
N SER A 360 -8.48 15.02 -3.45
CA SER A 360 -7.35 14.11 -3.42
C SER A 360 -7.21 13.43 -2.06
N GLU A 361 -7.39 14.16 -0.97
CA GLU A 361 -7.41 13.61 0.39
C GLU A 361 -8.57 12.61 0.54
N ARG A 362 -9.79 12.97 0.15
CA ARG A 362 -10.94 12.06 0.20
C ARG A 362 -10.81 10.83 -0.70
N ARG A 363 -10.26 11.00 -1.91
CA ARG A 363 -9.99 9.85 -2.81
C ARG A 363 -8.83 9.01 -2.32
N ASN A 364 -7.78 9.62 -1.76
CA ASN A 364 -6.67 8.89 -1.15
C ASN A 364 -7.13 8.09 0.06
N ASP A 365 -7.94 8.66 0.95
CA ASP A 365 -8.51 7.96 2.09
C ASP A 365 -9.38 6.77 1.64
N ALA A 366 -10.22 6.97 0.62
CA ALA A 366 -11.06 5.89 0.07
C ALA A 366 -10.25 4.83 -0.71
N ILE A 367 -9.24 5.24 -1.51
CA ILE A 367 -8.39 4.33 -2.28
C ILE A 367 -7.35 3.67 -1.37
N MET A 368 -6.81 4.37 -0.38
CA MET A 368 -5.96 3.81 0.66
C MET A 368 -6.72 2.74 1.44
N MET A 369 -7.91 3.01 1.96
CA MET A 369 -8.74 1.99 2.63
C MET A 369 -9.00 0.75 1.75
N THR A 370 -9.18 0.92 0.43
CA THR A 370 -9.46 -0.22 -0.47
C THR A 370 -8.19 -0.94 -0.92
N ASN A 371 -7.09 -0.21 -1.18
CA ASN A 371 -5.84 -0.79 -1.68
C ASN A 371 -4.93 -1.28 -0.55
N GLU A 372 -5.01 -0.73 0.66
CA GLU A 372 -4.28 -1.22 1.84
C GLU A 372 -4.81 -2.56 2.31
N VAL A 373 -6.11 -2.75 2.29
CA VAL A 373 -6.72 -4.07 2.52
C VAL A 373 -6.23 -5.11 1.50
N LEU A 374 -5.95 -4.71 0.25
CA LEU A 374 -5.49 -5.61 -0.82
C LEU A 374 -3.95 -5.79 -0.86
N ALA A 375 -3.17 -4.73 -0.62
CA ALA A 375 -1.70 -4.77 -0.69
C ALA A 375 -1.07 -5.21 0.65
N GLY A 376 -1.65 -4.82 1.78
CA GLY A 376 -1.28 -5.31 3.10
C GLY A 376 -1.47 -6.83 3.20
N LYS A 377 -2.58 -7.35 2.65
CA LYS A 377 -2.82 -8.79 2.57
C LYS A 377 -1.71 -9.52 1.78
N SER A 378 -1.25 -9.00 0.65
CA SER A 378 -0.23 -9.67 -0.18
C SER A 378 1.17 -9.64 0.47
N LEU A 379 1.61 -8.51 1.02
CA LEU A 379 2.95 -8.36 1.63
C LEU A 379 3.08 -9.09 2.98
N VAL A 380 2.01 -9.08 3.78
CA VAL A 380 1.97 -9.76 5.08
C VAL A 380 1.84 -11.27 4.89
N ILE A 381 1.07 -11.73 3.90
CA ILE A 381 0.94 -13.14 3.55
C ILE A 381 2.28 -13.71 3.09
N ASP A 382 3.02 -13.02 2.21
CA ASP A 382 4.34 -13.46 1.75
C ASP A 382 5.36 -13.51 2.91
N GLY A 383 5.36 -12.52 3.80
CA GLY A 383 6.24 -12.48 4.97
C GLY A 383 5.87 -13.50 6.05
N LEU A 384 4.59 -13.75 6.28
CA LEU A 384 4.10 -14.76 7.23
C LEU A 384 4.26 -16.17 6.69
N SER A 385 4.05 -16.41 5.40
CA SER A 385 4.29 -17.70 4.74
C SER A 385 5.76 -18.10 4.81
N GLN A 386 6.70 -17.16 4.66
CA GLN A 386 8.13 -17.43 4.86
C GLN A 386 8.46 -17.77 6.31
N ARG A 387 7.90 -17.04 7.29
CA ARG A 387 8.13 -17.30 8.73
C ARG A 387 7.45 -18.58 9.20
N LEU A 388 6.28 -18.92 8.64
CA LEU A 388 5.60 -20.18 8.93
C LEU A 388 6.38 -21.37 8.37
N ALA A 389 6.89 -21.27 7.15
CA ALA A 389 7.76 -22.29 6.53
C ALA A 389 9.06 -22.48 7.34
N GLU A 390 9.61 -21.41 7.92
CA GLU A 390 10.80 -21.48 8.78
C GLU A 390 10.48 -22.10 10.16
N ALA A 391 9.33 -21.76 10.74
CA ALA A 391 8.83 -22.37 11.97
C ALA A 391 8.50 -23.86 11.80
N GLU A 392 7.92 -24.26 10.67
CA GLU A 392 7.69 -25.68 10.32
C GLU A 392 9.01 -26.42 10.09
N ARG A 393 10.01 -25.77 9.48
CA ARG A 393 11.35 -26.35 9.31
C ARG A 393 12.05 -26.56 10.64
N ILE A 394 11.87 -25.66 11.60
CA ILE A 394 12.35 -25.78 12.98
C ILE A 394 11.59 -26.92 13.69
N LYS A 395 10.26 -26.99 13.55
CA LYS A 395 9.43 -28.06 14.12
C LYS A 395 9.81 -29.45 13.58
N LYS A 396 10.01 -29.57 12.26
CA LYS A 396 10.51 -30.83 11.65
C LYS A 396 11.90 -31.23 12.14
N LYS A 397 12.79 -30.28 12.45
CA LYS A 397 14.11 -30.58 13.04
C LYS A 397 14.01 -31.03 14.50
N PHE A 398 13.05 -30.52 15.27
CA PHE A 398 12.85 -30.94 16.68
C PHE A 398 12.21 -32.34 16.81
N PHE A 399 11.34 -32.73 15.88
CA PHE A 399 10.67 -34.04 15.87
C PHE A 399 11.40 -35.13 15.05
N ALA A 400 12.55 -34.83 14.44
CA ALA A 400 13.39 -35.80 13.75
C ALA A 400 14.54 -36.36 14.64
N VAL A 401 14.48 -36.13 15.96
CA VAL A 401 15.48 -36.58 16.96
C VAL A 401 14.80 -37.47 18.03
N GLU A 402 13.80 -38.29 17.62
CA GLU A 402 13.38 -39.49 18.37
C GLU A 402 13.34 -40.71 17.49
#